data_84b11e65aef44e2430e4f68fdbd14952
#
_entry.id   84b11e65aef44e2430e4f68fdbd14952
#
_cell.length_a   1.000
_cell.length_b   1.000
_cell.length_c   1.000
_cell.angle_alpha   90.00
_cell.angle_beta   90.00
_cell.angle_gamma   90.00
#
_symmetry.space_group_name_H-M   'P 1'
#
loop_
_entity.id
_entity.type
_entity.pdbx_description
1 polymer ?
#
loop_
_entity_poly.entity_id
_entity_poly.type
_entity_poly.pdbx_seq_one_letter_code
_entity_poly.pdbx_strand_id
1 'polypeptide(L)'
;MRSWIARHPISFMALYTVFYLTAFHWLEVNITVPAIWVHCQLDDVIPFCKYAIVPYFAWFAWIPFTLFYLLRHGERSDFWRVCLCLFAGMTIALSCYVLLPTGLALRPYRVYGSDIFARLVRTLYAVDSSKNVCPSIHVLNTVTLMIGYRRSRCFDEPGRRWMRPAANVLGMAIILSTMLLKQHSCIDVVLGAALAFALDAAASSLERSGEMRRVPQRL
;
A
#
# COMPACT_ATOMS: atom_id res chain seq x y z
N MET A 1 -26.33 1.82 6.58
CA MET A 1 -24.99 1.51 6.02
C MET A 1 -23.89 1.56 7.09
N ARG A 2 -23.69 2.66 7.84
CA ARG A 2 -22.67 2.75 8.92
C ARG A 2 -22.79 1.64 9.98
N SER A 3 -23.97 1.27 10.40
CA SER A 3 -24.20 0.18 11.39
C SER A 3 -23.87 -1.21 10.86
N TRP A 4 -24.06 -1.46 9.57
CA TRP A 4 -23.71 -2.74 8.94
C TRP A 4 -22.20 -2.90 8.83
N ILE A 5 -21.48 -1.88 8.32
CA ILE A 5 -20.01 -1.87 8.21
C ILE A 5 -19.37 -2.14 9.58
N ALA A 6 -19.85 -1.44 10.64
CA ALA A 6 -19.32 -1.61 11.98
C ALA A 6 -19.53 -3.04 12.53
N ARG A 7 -20.60 -3.73 12.13
CA ARG A 7 -20.90 -5.11 12.56
C ARG A 7 -20.21 -6.18 11.73
N HIS A 8 -19.86 -5.86 10.48
CA HIS A 8 -19.29 -6.82 9.51
C HIS A 8 -17.95 -6.35 8.90
N PRO A 9 -16.91 -6.08 9.73
CA PRO A 9 -15.64 -5.52 9.23
C PRO A 9 -14.95 -6.42 8.21
N ILE A 10 -14.97 -7.74 8.42
CA ILE A 10 -14.35 -8.70 7.49
C ILE A 10 -15.06 -8.69 6.13
N SER A 11 -16.39 -8.71 6.14
CA SER A 11 -17.18 -8.65 4.90
C SER A 11 -16.95 -7.33 4.15
N PHE A 12 -16.82 -6.22 4.89
CA PHE A 12 -16.51 -4.93 4.28
C PHE A 12 -15.11 -4.91 3.64
N MET A 13 -14.09 -5.43 4.32
CA MET A 13 -12.74 -5.56 3.75
C MET A 13 -12.75 -6.44 2.49
N ALA A 14 -13.45 -7.59 2.54
CA ALA A 14 -13.55 -8.49 1.39
C ALA A 14 -14.24 -7.83 0.19
N LEU A 15 -15.36 -7.14 0.41
CA LEU A 15 -16.06 -6.39 -0.65
C LEU A 15 -15.18 -5.31 -1.26
N TYR A 16 -14.46 -4.55 -0.42
CA TYR A 16 -13.55 -3.54 -0.92
C TYR A 16 -12.40 -4.16 -1.72
N THR A 17 -11.84 -5.28 -1.26
CA THR A 17 -10.77 -5.99 -1.99
C THR A 17 -11.25 -6.45 -3.36
N VAL A 18 -12.45 -7.01 -3.46
CA VAL A 18 -13.05 -7.41 -4.75
C VAL A 18 -13.22 -6.19 -5.66
N PHE A 19 -13.79 -5.10 -5.13
CA PHE A 19 -13.92 -3.85 -5.89
C PHE A 19 -12.57 -3.36 -6.40
N TYR A 20 -11.56 -3.27 -5.51
CA TYR A 20 -10.23 -2.79 -5.87
C TYR A 20 -9.57 -3.66 -6.94
N LEU A 21 -9.57 -4.98 -6.77
CA LEU A 21 -8.94 -5.90 -7.73
C LEU A 21 -9.64 -5.86 -9.10
N THR A 22 -10.97 -5.74 -9.10
CA THR A 22 -11.75 -5.61 -10.35
C THR A 22 -11.43 -4.29 -11.06
N ALA A 23 -11.41 -3.18 -10.32
CA ALA A 23 -11.09 -1.87 -10.87
C ALA A 23 -9.64 -1.80 -11.37
N PHE A 24 -8.69 -2.35 -10.60
CA PHE A 24 -7.29 -2.40 -11.01
C PHE A 24 -7.09 -3.27 -12.25
N HIS A 25 -7.69 -4.44 -12.30
CA HIS A 25 -7.64 -5.30 -13.49
C HIS A 25 -8.25 -4.60 -14.71
N TRP A 26 -9.37 -3.91 -14.54
CA TRP A 26 -9.99 -3.14 -15.61
C TRP A 26 -9.03 -2.06 -16.16
N LEU A 27 -8.33 -1.35 -15.27
CA LEU A 27 -7.31 -0.35 -15.63
C LEU A 27 -6.16 -0.99 -16.43
N GLU A 28 -5.65 -2.13 -15.97
CA GLU A 28 -4.55 -2.84 -16.64
C GLU A 28 -4.89 -3.25 -18.08
N VAL A 29 -6.15 -3.64 -18.31
CA VAL A 29 -6.63 -4.09 -19.63
C VAL A 29 -6.97 -2.92 -20.55
N ASN A 30 -7.58 -1.85 -20.02
CA ASN A 30 -8.15 -0.78 -20.85
C ASN A 30 -7.22 0.42 -21.02
N ILE A 31 -6.36 0.71 -20.05
CA ILE A 31 -5.37 1.78 -20.15
C ILE A 31 -4.05 1.19 -20.65
N THR A 32 -3.88 1.17 -21.96
CA THR A 32 -2.73 0.53 -22.60
C THR A 32 -1.56 1.48 -22.86
N VAL A 33 -1.82 2.78 -23.00
CA VAL A 33 -0.82 3.80 -23.30
C VAL A 33 -0.78 4.84 -22.18
N PRO A 34 0.36 5.02 -21.49
CA PRO A 34 0.52 6.09 -20.52
C PRO A 34 0.48 7.47 -21.20
N ALA A 35 -0.19 8.43 -20.52
CA ALA A 35 -0.14 9.83 -20.93
C ALA A 35 1.16 10.52 -20.48
N ILE A 36 1.73 10.05 -19.35
CA ILE A 36 2.97 10.59 -18.78
C ILE A 36 3.89 9.44 -18.41
N TRP A 37 5.17 9.57 -18.79
CA TRP A 37 6.25 8.70 -18.33
C TRP A 37 6.90 9.31 -17.10
N VAL A 38 6.84 8.59 -15.97
CA VAL A 38 7.44 9.04 -14.71
C VAL A 38 8.90 8.62 -14.66
N HIS A 39 9.78 9.59 -14.46
CA HIS A 39 11.22 9.37 -14.38
C HIS A 39 11.92 10.55 -13.69
N CYS A 40 12.95 10.26 -12.90
CA CYS A 40 13.89 11.27 -12.42
C CYS A 40 15.33 10.72 -12.43
N GLN A 41 16.34 11.61 -12.35
CA GLN A 41 17.75 11.22 -12.41
C GLN A 41 18.17 10.23 -11.31
N LEU A 42 17.50 10.24 -10.15
CA LEU A 42 17.77 9.29 -9.08
C LEU A 42 17.38 7.85 -9.45
N ASP A 43 16.41 7.68 -10.34
CA ASP A 43 16.00 6.35 -10.79
C ASP A 43 17.10 5.61 -11.57
N ASP A 44 17.99 6.36 -12.23
CA ASP A 44 19.08 5.81 -13.05
C ASP A 44 20.22 5.26 -12.19
N VAL A 45 20.46 5.85 -11.01
CA VAL A 45 21.52 5.41 -10.10
C VAL A 45 21.09 4.25 -9.18
N ILE A 46 19.81 4.01 -9.04
CA ILE A 46 19.30 2.86 -8.25
C ILE A 46 19.50 1.57 -9.06
N PRO A 47 20.29 0.60 -8.58
CA PRO A 47 20.52 -0.64 -9.31
C PRO A 47 19.28 -1.56 -9.30
N PHE A 48 19.13 -2.38 -10.34
CA PHE A 48 18.17 -3.49 -10.30
C PHE A 48 18.68 -4.61 -9.38
N CYS A 49 17.80 -5.11 -8.49
CA CYS A 49 18.11 -6.22 -7.59
C CYS A 49 16.95 -7.21 -7.52
N LYS A 50 17.11 -8.40 -8.11
CA LYS A 50 16.08 -9.46 -8.11
C LYS A 50 15.71 -9.99 -6.72
N TYR A 51 16.63 -9.91 -5.75
CA TYR A 51 16.40 -10.38 -4.37
C TYR A 51 15.43 -9.50 -3.60
N ALA A 52 15.21 -8.27 -4.06
CA ALA A 52 14.23 -7.35 -3.52
C ALA A 52 12.78 -7.85 -3.70
N ILE A 53 12.57 -8.93 -4.49
CA ILE A 53 11.27 -9.57 -4.63
C ILE A 53 10.73 -10.13 -3.30
N VAL A 54 11.61 -10.47 -2.35
CA VAL A 54 11.21 -11.02 -1.04
C VAL A 54 10.45 -9.99 -0.20
N PRO A 55 11.03 -8.83 0.13
CA PRO A 55 10.27 -7.80 0.84
C PRO A 55 9.09 -7.26 0.01
N TYR A 56 9.20 -7.21 -1.32
CA TYR A 56 8.09 -6.82 -2.18
C TYR A 56 6.86 -7.74 -1.97
N PHE A 57 7.04 -9.05 -1.99
CA PHE A 57 5.94 -9.99 -1.77
C PHE A 57 5.46 -10.05 -0.32
N ALA A 58 6.31 -9.71 0.65
CA ALA A 58 5.89 -9.59 2.04
C ALA A 58 4.78 -8.54 2.23
N TRP A 59 4.71 -7.52 1.37
CA TRP A 59 3.65 -6.51 1.37
C TRP A 59 2.24 -7.11 1.26
N PHE A 60 2.04 -8.11 0.39
CA PHE A 60 0.75 -8.77 0.21
C PHE A 60 0.24 -9.50 1.46
N ALA A 61 1.15 -10.06 2.24
CA ALA A 61 0.83 -10.73 3.50
C ALA A 61 0.70 -9.74 4.67
N TRP A 62 1.48 -8.66 4.64
CA TRP A 62 1.55 -7.72 5.75
C TRP A 62 0.27 -6.87 5.91
N ILE A 63 -0.38 -6.50 4.82
CA ILE A 63 -1.64 -5.75 4.87
C ILE A 63 -2.74 -6.54 5.61
N PRO A 64 -3.16 -7.74 5.16
CA PRO A 64 -4.18 -8.50 5.85
C PRO A 64 -3.75 -8.88 7.27
N PHE A 65 -2.49 -9.25 7.50
CA PHE A 65 -1.97 -9.53 8.84
C PHE A 65 -2.20 -8.34 9.78
N THR A 66 -1.82 -7.13 9.37
CA THR A 66 -1.98 -5.93 10.20
C THR A 66 -3.45 -5.62 10.48
N LEU A 67 -4.31 -5.71 9.47
CA LEU A 67 -5.74 -5.46 9.64
C LEU A 67 -6.41 -6.47 10.58
N PHE A 68 -6.13 -7.76 10.42
CA PHE A 68 -6.64 -8.78 11.34
C PHE A 68 -6.06 -8.64 12.75
N TYR A 69 -4.79 -8.26 12.85
CA TYR A 69 -4.15 -8.04 14.15
C TYR A 69 -4.79 -6.87 14.90
N LEU A 70 -4.99 -5.73 14.24
CA LEU A 70 -5.67 -4.56 14.81
C LEU A 70 -7.14 -4.87 15.15
N LEU A 71 -7.83 -5.61 14.30
CA LEU A 71 -9.22 -6.02 14.56
C LEU A 71 -9.33 -6.88 15.83
N ARG A 72 -8.33 -7.72 16.12
CA ARG A 72 -8.32 -8.66 17.24
C ARG A 72 -7.76 -8.06 18.54
N HIS A 73 -6.77 -7.19 18.44
CA HIS A 73 -5.97 -6.73 19.59
C HIS A 73 -5.93 -5.20 19.75
N GLY A 74 -6.27 -4.45 18.71
CA GLY A 74 -6.29 -2.98 18.74
C GLY A 74 -7.62 -2.40 19.20
N GLU A 75 -7.65 -1.10 19.38
CA GLU A 75 -8.90 -0.37 19.51
C GLU A 75 -9.64 -0.36 18.17
N ARG A 76 -10.96 -0.35 18.21
CA ARG A 76 -11.77 -0.27 16.99
C ARG A 76 -11.51 1.00 16.18
N SER A 77 -11.22 2.08 16.86
CA SER A 77 -10.81 3.35 16.22
C SER A 77 -9.55 3.19 15.39
N ASP A 78 -8.52 2.51 15.93
CA ASP A 78 -7.26 2.26 15.24
C ASP A 78 -7.46 1.43 13.97
N PHE A 79 -8.22 0.34 14.09
CA PHE A 79 -8.58 -0.52 12.96
C PHE A 79 -9.29 0.28 11.85
N TRP A 80 -10.35 1.02 12.19
CA TRP A 80 -11.11 1.77 11.20
C TRP A 80 -10.34 2.93 10.60
N ARG A 81 -9.45 3.55 11.38
CA ARG A 81 -8.55 4.57 10.88
C ARG A 81 -7.62 4.02 9.79
N VAL A 82 -6.97 2.88 10.07
CA VAL A 82 -6.08 2.24 9.08
C VAL A 82 -6.88 1.81 7.86
N CYS A 83 -8.06 1.20 8.01
CA CYS A 83 -8.94 0.87 6.89
C CYS A 83 -9.32 2.10 6.06
N LEU A 84 -9.69 3.22 6.72
CA LEU A 84 -10.06 4.46 6.04
C LEU A 84 -8.89 4.98 5.19
N CYS A 85 -7.70 5.08 5.78
CA CYS A 85 -6.52 5.59 5.07
C CYS A 85 -6.12 4.66 3.90
N LEU A 86 -6.13 3.34 4.10
CA LEU A 86 -5.83 2.37 3.04
C LEU A 86 -6.85 2.47 1.90
N PHE A 87 -8.14 2.35 2.21
CA PHE A 87 -9.17 2.24 1.18
C PHE A 87 -9.42 3.57 0.46
N ALA A 88 -9.45 4.69 1.20
CA ALA A 88 -9.52 6.00 0.56
C ALA A 88 -8.28 6.27 -0.30
N GLY A 89 -7.09 5.94 0.20
CA GLY A 89 -5.85 6.14 -0.55
C GLY A 89 -5.78 5.31 -1.82
N MET A 90 -6.12 4.02 -1.75
CA MET A 90 -6.19 3.15 -2.92
C MET A 90 -7.24 3.62 -3.93
N THR A 91 -8.41 4.11 -3.46
CA THR A 91 -9.45 4.68 -4.34
C THR A 91 -8.97 5.96 -5.02
N ILE A 92 -8.29 6.85 -4.29
CA ILE A 92 -7.68 8.06 -4.86
C ILE A 92 -6.63 7.69 -5.90
N ALA A 93 -5.76 6.73 -5.61
CA ALA A 93 -4.74 6.27 -6.56
C ALA A 93 -5.37 5.70 -7.84
N LEU A 94 -6.40 4.85 -7.74
CA LEU A 94 -7.15 4.36 -8.91
C LEU A 94 -7.76 5.52 -9.70
N SER A 95 -8.31 6.53 -9.02
CA SER A 95 -8.85 7.72 -9.69
C SER A 95 -7.77 8.50 -10.43
N CYS A 96 -6.57 8.64 -9.82
CA CYS A 96 -5.42 9.26 -10.50
C CYS A 96 -5.02 8.47 -11.75
N TYR A 97 -5.02 7.13 -11.70
CA TYR A 97 -4.67 6.29 -12.85
C TYR A 97 -5.68 6.41 -14.01
N VAL A 98 -6.96 6.65 -13.70
CA VAL A 98 -7.98 6.93 -14.73
C VAL A 98 -7.78 8.32 -15.34
N LEU A 99 -7.58 9.33 -14.50
CA LEU A 99 -7.53 10.72 -14.92
C LEU A 99 -6.20 11.09 -15.58
N LEU A 100 -5.12 10.49 -15.13
CA LEU A 100 -3.76 10.76 -15.59
C LEU A 100 -2.95 9.46 -15.65
N PRO A 101 -3.15 8.63 -16.70
CA PRO A 101 -2.43 7.38 -16.86
C PRO A 101 -0.92 7.60 -16.90
N THR A 102 -0.21 6.98 -15.98
CA THR A 102 1.25 7.09 -15.85
C THR A 102 1.93 5.78 -16.24
N GLY A 103 3.16 5.87 -16.69
CA GLY A 103 3.98 4.71 -17.03
C GLY A 103 5.43 4.88 -16.60
N LEU A 104 6.16 3.76 -16.59
CA LEU A 104 7.54 3.65 -16.17
C LEU A 104 8.35 2.87 -17.20
N ALA A 105 9.49 3.40 -17.62
CA ALA A 105 10.40 2.77 -18.58
C ALA A 105 11.75 2.39 -17.94
N LEU A 106 11.72 1.95 -16.68
CA LEU A 106 12.94 1.63 -15.89
C LEU A 106 13.29 0.15 -15.86
N ARG A 107 12.36 -0.73 -16.24
CA ARG A 107 12.57 -2.18 -16.16
C ARG A 107 13.70 -2.63 -17.08
N PRO A 108 14.60 -3.52 -16.62
CA PRO A 108 15.63 -4.07 -17.48
C PRO A 108 14.99 -4.86 -18.63
N TYR A 109 15.58 -4.76 -19.81
CA TYR A 109 15.11 -5.49 -21.00
C TYR A 109 14.99 -7.00 -20.75
N ARG A 110 15.89 -7.58 -19.91
CA ARG A 110 15.88 -8.99 -19.55
C ARG A 110 16.29 -9.20 -18.09
N VAL A 111 15.52 -10.03 -17.37
CA VAL A 111 15.88 -10.50 -16.04
C VAL A 111 16.68 -11.80 -16.18
N TYR A 112 18.00 -11.72 -15.91
CA TYR A 112 18.91 -12.85 -16.02
C TYR A 112 18.84 -13.77 -14.82
N GLY A 113 19.11 -15.08 -15.07
CA GLY A 113 19.18 -16.13 -14.09
C GLY A 113 18.03 -17.14 -14.21
N SER A 114 18.29 -18.38 -13.76
CA SER A 114 17.32 -19.49 -13.71
C SER A 114 16.80 -19.78 -12.30
N ASP A 115 17.32 -19.04 -11.31
CA ASP A 115 16.94 -19.17 -9.92
C ASP A 115 15.50 -18.71 -9.64
N ILE A 116 15.01 -19.05 -8.45
CA ILE A 116 13.64 -18.77 -8.03
C ILE A 116 13.33 -17.26 -8.04
N PHE A 117 14.28 -16.41 -7.63
CA PHE A 117 14.07 -14.97 -7.56
C PHE A 117 13.90 -14.36 -8.96
N ALA A 118 14.74 -14.76 -9.91
CA ALA A 118 14.60 -14.31 -11.29
C ALA A 118 13.27 -14.78 -11.92
N ARG A 119 12.81 -15.98 -11.60
CA ARG A 119 11.49 -16.49 -12.05
C ARG A 119 10.36 -15.66 -11.45
N LEU A 120 10.38 -15.39 -10.14
CA LEU A 120 9.38 -14.58 -9.46
C LEU A 120 9.31 -13.15 -10.02
N VAL A 121 10.46 -12.51 -10.30
CA VAL A 121 10.46 -11.18 -10.92
C VAL A 121 9.87 -11.21 -12.33
N ARG A 122 10.19 -12.22 -13.15
CA ARG A 122 9.56 -12.36 -14.48
C ARG A 122 8.05 -12.56 -14.39
N THR A 123 7.57 -13.37 -13.44
CA THR A 123 6.14 -13.53 -13.18
C THR A 123 5.50 -12.22 -12.73
N LEU A 124 6.15 -11.50 -11.80
CA LEU A 124 5.69 -10.18 -11.37
C LEU A 124 5.54 -9.24 -12.58
N TYR A 125 6.54 -9.13 -13.44
CA TYR A 125 6.52 -8.26 -14.60
C TYR A 125 5.47 -8.64 -15.65
N ALA A 126 5.05 -9.91 -15.68
CA ALA A 126 4.01 -10.41 -16.58
C ALA A 126 2.59 -10.09 -16.07
N VAL A 127 2.42 -10.01 -14.74
CA VAL A 127 1.10 -9.79 -14.10
C VAL A 127 0.86 -8.33 -13.79
N ASP A 128 1.88 -7.64 -13.32
CA ASP A 128 1.84 -6.22 -12.93
C ASP A 128 2.64 -5.42 -13.96
N SER A 129 1.95 -4.67 -14.79
CA SER A 129 2.56 -3.91 -15.88
C SER A 129 3.37 -2.71 -15.35
N SER A 130 4.09 -2.02 -16.24
CA SER A 130 4.78 -0.76 -15.91
C SER A 130 3.91 0.47 -16.14
N LYS A 131 2.58 0.31 -16.04
CA LYS A 131 1.59 1.37 -16.20
C LYS A 131 0.90 1.65 -14.87
N ASN A 132 0.20 2.77 -14.79
CA ASN A 132 -0.61 3.13 -13.62
C ASN A 132 0.21 3.11 -12.32
N VAL A 133 1.36 3.79 -12.34
CA VAL A 133 2.36 3.70 -11.28
C VAL A 133 2.30 4.84 -10.26
N CYS A 134 1.74 6.00 -10.61
CA CYS A 134 1.77 7.21 -9.78
C CYS A 134 0.37 7.66 -9.35
N PRO A 135 0.13 7.84 -8.02
CA PRO A 135 1.03 7.60 -6.89
C PRO A 135 1.21 6.10 -6.56
N SER A 136 2.35 5.72 -5.97
CA SER A 136 2.62 4.33 -5.61
C SER A 136 1.67 3.80 -4.53
N ILE A 137 0.81 2.83 -4.88
CA ILE A 137 -0.07 2.14 -3.91
C ILE A 137 0.75 1.30 -2.93
N HIS A 138 1.85 0.71 -3.36
CA HIS A 138 2.75 -0.06 -2.49
C HIS A 138 3.28 0.83 -1.35
N VAL A 139 3.75 2.02 -1.69
CA VAL A 139 4.30 2.97 -0.71
C VAL A 139 3.20 3.58 0.14
N LEU A 140 2.09 4.00 -0.46
CA LEU A 140 0.92 4.51 0.24
C LEU A 140 0.48 3.55 1.36
N ASN A 141 0.24 2.29 1.01
CA ASN A 141 -0.22 1.29 1.97
C ASN A 141 0.85 0.98 3.02
N THR A 142 2.11 0.86 2.61
CA THR A 142 3.23 0.62 3.52
C THR A 142 3.35 1.72 4.57
N VAL A 143 3.36 2.97 4.16
CA VAL A 143 3.45 4.13 5.07
C VAL A 143 2.22 4.20 5.97
N THR A 144 1.03 3.94 5.44
CA THR A 144 -0.21 3.88 6.23
C THR A 144 -0.12 2.83 7.33
N LEU A 145 0.40 1.63 7.03
CA LEU A 145 0.61 0.59 8.05
C LEU A 145 1.64 1.02 9.09
N MET A 146 2.79 1.57 8.68
CA MET A 146 3.82 2.08 9.61
C MET A 146 3.24 3.11 10.58
N ILE A 147 2.40 4.03 10.10
CA ILE A 147 1.69 5.01 10.92
C ILE A 147 0.71 4.29 11.87
N GLY A 148 -0.02 3.28 11.40
CA GLY A 148 -0.91 2.45 12.20
C GLY A 148 -0.19 1.78 13.38
N TYR A 149 0.97 1.15 13.14
CA TYR A 149 1.81 0.57 14.19
C TYR A 149 2.31 1.62 15.19
N ARG A 150 2.67 2.81 14.72
CA ARG A 150 3.14 3.90 15.58
C ARG A 150 2.05 4.44 16.48
N ARG A 151 0.81 4.57 15.98
CA ARG A 151 -0.30 5.22 16.70
C ARG A 151 -1.03 4.29 17.65
N SER A 152 -1.20 3.03 17.28
CA SER A 152 -2.01 2.10 18.07
C SER A 152 -1.33 1.72 19.37
N ARG A 153 -2.06 1.91 20.47
CA ARG A 153 -1.60 1.58 21.83
C ARG A 153 -1.43 0.09 22.06
N CYS A 154 -2.07 -0.77 21.27
CA CYS A 154 -1.92 -2.21 21.41
C CYS A 154 -0.46 -2.69 21.26
N PHE A 155 0.40 -1.88 20.63
CA PHE A 155 1.83 -2.13 20.50
C PHE A 155 2.68 -1.51 21.63
N ASP A 156 2.08 -0.89 22.65
CA ASP A 156 2.79 -0.42 23.85
C ASP A 156 3.01 -1.52 24.89
N GLU A 157 2.27 -2.61 24.80
CA GLU A 157 2.42 -3.75 25.68
C GLU A 157 3.82 -4.37 25.58
N PRO A 158 4.46 -4.76 26.70
CA PRO A 158 5.85 -5.23 26.72
C PRO A 158 6.16 -6.33 25.70
N GLY A 159 5.25 -7.29 25.52
CA GLY A 159 5.40 -8.40 24.55
C GLY A 159 5.21 -8.01 23.07
N ARG A 160 4.77 -6.77 22.77
CA ARG A 160 4.42 -6.31 21.42
C ARG A 160 5.24 -5.11 20.94
N ARG A 161 6.01 -4.47 21.83
CA ARG A 161 6.80 -3.26 21.50
C ARG A 161 7.77 -3.47 20.34
N TRP A 162 8.32 -4.68 20.19
CA TRP A 162 9.20 -5.04 19.09
C TRP A 162 8.56 -4.94 17.70
N MET A 163 7.24 -5.03 17.63
CA MET A 163 6.49 -4.97 16.37
C MET A 163 6.60 -3.59 15.69
N ARG A 164 6.77 -2.50 16.46
CA ARG A 164 6.95 -1.15 15.89
C ARG A 164 8.25 -1.00 15.10
N PRO A 165 9.44 -1.27 15.68
CA PRO A 165 10.67 -1.23 14.90
C PRO A 165 10.67 -2.26 13.78
N ALA A 166 10.13 -3.46 13.99
CA ALA A 166 10.01 -4.46 12.94
C ALA A 166 9.13 -3.97 11.77
N ALA A 167 8.00 -3.32 12.04
CA ALA A 167 7.16 -2.72 11.01
C ALA A 167 7.88 -1.60 10.24
N ASN A 168 8.71 -0.79 10.93
CA ASN A 168 9.51 0.23 10.25
C ASN A 168 10.59 -0.39 9.35
N VAL A 169 11.31 -1.40 9.83
CA VAL A 169 12.32 -2.11 9.03
C VAL A 169 11.68 -2.80 7.81
N LEU A 170 10.59 -3.52 8.03
CA LEU A 170 9.86 -4.17 6.93
C LEU A 170 9.32 -3.13 5.94
N GLY A 171 8.70 -2.06 6.44
CA GLY A 171 8.16 -1.00 5.60
C GLY A 171 9.23 -0.33 4.74
N MET A 172 10.39 0.00 5.32
CA MET A 172 11.51 0.55 4.55
C MET A 172 12.04 -0.45 3.52
N ALA A 173 12.14 -1.75 3.88
CA ALA A 173 12.55 -2.78 2.94
C ALA A 173 11.56 -2.93 1.77
N ILE A 174 10.24 -2.83 2.03
CA ILE A 174 9.21 -2.84 0.99
C ILE A 174 9.34 -1.61 0.08
N ILE A 175 9.45 -0.41 0.65
CA ILE A 175 9.60 0.83 -0.14
C ILE A 175 10.83 0.75 -1.05
N LEU A 176 11.98 0.37 -0.50
CA LEU A 176 13.21 0.19 -1.28
C LEU A 176 13.06 -0.89 -2.35
N SER A 177 12.36 -1.97 -2.05
CA SER A 177 12.16 -3.07 -3.00
C SER A 177 11.40 -2.64 -4.24
N THR A 178 10.46 -1.71 -4.15
CA THR A 178 9.71 -1.19 -5.30
C THR A 178 10.62 -0.51 -6.31
N MET A 179 11.62 0.25 -5.82
CA MET A 179 12.61 0.93 -6.67
C MET A 179 13.68 -0.03 -7.19
N LEU A 180 14.17 -0.94 -6.35
CA LEU A 180 15.17 -1.96 -6.73
C LEU A 180 14.63 -2.96 -7.75
N LEU A 181 13.32 -3.23 -7.75
CA LEU A 181 12.63 -4.03 -8.76
C LEU A 181 12.19 -3.18 -9.97
N LYS A 182 12.52 -1.89 -10.00
CA LYS A 182 12.13 -1.00 -11.10
C LYS A 182 10.60 -1.00 -11.36
N GLN A 183 9.82 -1.17 -10.29
CA GLN A 183 8.36 -1.09 -10.32
C GLN A 183 7.87 0.33 -10.09
N HIS A 184 8.66 1.15 -9.38
CA HIS A 184 8.33 2.53 -9.05
C HIS A 184 9.53 3.45 -9.20
N SER A 185 9.25 4.71 -9.59
CA SER A 185 10.19 5.83 -9.58
C SER A 185 10.25 6.47 -8.19
N CYS A 186 11.30 7.22 -7.90
CA CYS A 186 11.35 8.03 -6.70
C CYS A 186 10.18 9.04 -6.61
N ILE A 187 9.68 9.51 -7.75
CA ILE A 187 8.55 10.47 -7.80
C ILE A 187 7.27 9.84 -7.27
N ASP A 188 6.88 8.69 -7.78
CA ASP A 188 5.65 8.02 -7.36
C ASP A 188 5.75 7.42 -5.95
N VAL A 189 6.98 7.07 -5.51
CA VAL A 189 7.28 6.75 -4.11
C VAL A 189 7.01 7.94 -3.20
N VAL A 190 7.54 9.12 -3.51
CA VAL A 190 7.32 10.34 -2.72
C VAL A 190 5.84 10.73 -2.70
N LEU A 191 5.16 10.67 -3.85
CA LEU A 191 3.73 11.01 -3.94
C LEU A 191 2.85 10.00 -3.19
N GLY A 192 3.18 8.70 -3.23
CA GLY A 192 2.51 7.68 -2.44
C GLY A 192 2.65 7.91 -0.92
N ALA A 193 3.86 8.24 -0.47
CA ALA A 193 4.12 8.58 0.93
C ALA A 193 3.41 9.89 1.35
N ALA A 194 3.46 10.92 0.52
CA ALA A 194 2.78 12.19 0.78
C ALA A 194 1.25 12.00 0.91
N LEU A 195 0.65 11.18 0.04
CA LEU A 195 -0.77 10.85 0.11
C LEU A 195 -1.10 10.11 1.42
N ALA A 196 -0.26 9.18 1.88
CA ALA A 196 -0.46 8.49 3.15
C ALA A 196 -0.46 9.47 4.34
N PHE A 197 0.50 10.40 4.40
CA PHE A 197 0.55 11.41 5.45
C PHE A 197 -0.63 12.38 5.38
N ALA A 198 -1.06 12.80 4.19
CA ALA A 198 -2.22 13.66 4.01
C ALA A 198 -3.51 13.00 4.52
N LEU A 199 -3.70 11.72 4.21
CA LEU A 199 -4.85 10.95 4.69
C LEU A 199 -4.81 10.74 6.21
N ASP A 200 -3.64 10.49 6.79
CA ASP A 200 -3.47 10.38 8.22
C ASP A 200 -3.78 11.71 8.94
N ALA A 201 -3.36 12.85 8.36
CA ALA A 201 -3.68 14.17 8.87
C ALA A 201 -5.19 14.46 8.79
N ALA A 202 -5.84 14.11 7.67
CA ALA A 202 -7.28 14.25 7.50
C ALA A 202 -8.06 13.37 8.49
N ALA A 203 -7.66 12.10 8.67
CA ALA A 203 -8.26 11.21 9.67
C ALA A 203 -8.11 11.77 11.09
N SER A 204 -6.96 12.38 11.42
CA SER A 204 -6.74 13.03 12.72
C SER A 204 -7.66 14.24 12.94
N SER A 205 -7.99 14.98 11.89
CA SER A 205 -8.93 16.10 11.96
C SER A 205 -10.36 15.61 12.22
N LEU A 206 -10.78 14.53 11.55
CA LEU A 206 -12.09 13.91 11.76
C LEU A 206 -12.24 13.31 13.17
N GLU A 207 -11.17 12.80 13.74
CA GLU A 207 -11.17 12.33 15.14
C GLU A 207 -11.35 13.49 16.12
N ARG A 208 -10.67 14.61 15.89
CA ARG A 208 -10.79 15.81 16.73
C ARG A 208 -12.19 16.44 16.67
N SER A 209 -12.81 16.45 15.49
CA SER A 209 -14.18 16.96 15.32
C SER A 209 -15.25 16.04 15.93
N GLY A 210 -14.87 14.88 16.44
CA GLY A 210 -15.79 13.91 17.07
C GLY A 210 -16.60 13.07 16.07
N GLU A 211 -16.39 13.22 14.78
CA GLU A 211 -17.13 12.48 13.75
C GLU A 211 -16.79 10.99 13.74
N MET A 212 -15.54 10.61 14.02
CA MET A 212 -15.13 9.21 14.13
C MET A 212 -15.44 8.56 15.48
N ARG A 213 -15.66 9.33 16.56
CA ARG A 213 -16.02 8.78 17.89
C ARG A 213 -17.41 8.15 17.95
N ARG A 214 -18.25 8.34 16.94
CA ARG A 214 -19.62 7.80 16.87
C ARG A 214 -19.71 6.34 16.41
N VAL A 215 -18.60 5.65 16.24
CA VAL A 215 -18.59 4.20 15.98
C VAL A 215 -18.71 3.46 17.32
N PRO A 216 -19.74 2.60 17.51
CA PRO A 216 -19.92 1.88 18.78
C PRO A 216 -18.68 1.05 19.14
N GLN A 217 -18.20 1.19 20.37
CA GLN A 217 -17.00 0.50 20.88
C GLN A 217 -17.26 -0.97 21.29
N ARG A 218 -18.50 -1.48 21.15
CA ARG A 218 -18.84 -2.85 21.57
C ARG A 218 -19.48 -3.65 20.44
N LEU A 219 -18.98 -4.84 20.22
CA LEU A 219 -19.72 -6.05 19.83
C LEU A 219 -20.00 -6.87 21.05
#